data_517ead17641ea0ba5f6e51e33f147faa
#
_entry.id   517ead17641ea0ba5f6e51e33f147faa
#
_cell.length_a   1.000
_cell.length_b   1.000
_cell.length_c   1.000
_cell.angle_alpha   90.00
_cell.angle_beta   90.00
_cell.angle_gamma   90.00
#
_symmetry.space_group_name_H-M   'P 1'
#
loop_
_entity.id
_entity.type
_entity.pdbx_description
1 polymer ?
#
loop_
_entity_poly.entity_id
_entity_poly.type
_entity_poly.pdbx_seq_one_letter_code
_entity_poly.pdbx_strand_id
1 'polypeptide(L)'
;MRTKVPPVACIGEPRLTAGFAEFGRLDLMAHEMEHGPIGPMEPANLLRLAEAIQLKGKGGAGFPFYRKFKAVLESCERQDLPAVVVVNATEGEPASWKDKVLLTRAPHLILDGAALAAYALDAEEIVLCVADDLIGRDSLTEALAERRMPVPTTIVTVPHRFISGEGGALVNGINGLPHIPPGTKKRSSDSGVRNLPTLLSNAETYAQVAIAARLGPYEYAALGTDDEPGTVLLTVTGQAKRAAVVECAAGTPLRDILDLCEVPEGPGILMGGYHGRWITWEAAQRAEITRKSLTSVGGTLGAGIIIPLGRDTCPLGEAAQVVRYLAGESAGQCGPCKRGLPDLARAVDLAVSGSAPVEVVRAAAGDVKGRGACSHPDGTSRFALSAMEVFADDLRQHTTGEGCGKRVKGVMGLPGAPDANPRKLTLDWSRCDGHGLCAHVVPDFIRLDGNGYPAFPSTPVPTWLKEGAMKAVKVCPELALRLVEAE
;
A
#
# COMPACT_ATOMS: atom_id res chain seq x y z
N MET A 1 5.56 -8.12 -20.21
CA MET A 1 5.49 -9.42 -19.54
C MET A 1 4.30 -9.36 -18.57
N ARG A 2 3.26 -10.22 -18.71
CA ARG A 2 2.20 -10.30 -17.70
C ARG A 2 2.84 -10.79 -16.40
N THR A 3 2.82 -9.99 -15.37
CA THR A 3 3.35 -10.35 -14.04
C THR A 3 2.52 -11.52 -13.52
N LYS A 4 3.14 -12.67 -13.32
CA LYS A 4 2.44 -13.87 -12.87
C LYS A 4 2.04 -13.70 -11.41
N VAL A 5 0.75 -13.76 -11.11
CA VAL A 5 0.23 -13.75 -9.74
C VAL A 5 0.88 -14.90 -8.95
N PRO A 6 1.40 -14.65 -7.73
CA PRO A 6 2.03 -15.72 -6.94
C PRO A 6 1.02 -16.81 -6.57
N PRO A 7 1.49 -18.02 -6.22
CA PRO A 7 0.66 -19.07 -5.69
C PRO A 7 -0.15 -18.61 -4.47
N VAL A 8 -1.31 -19.19 -4.28
CA VAL A 8 -2.14 -18.97 -3.10
C VAL A 8 -2.11 -20.23 -2.25
N ALA A 9 -1.96 -20.04 -0.95
CA ALA A 9 -2.00 -21.10 0.05
C ALA A 9 -2.95 -20.70 1.20
N CYS A 10 -3.41 -21.70 1.96
CA CYS A 10 -4.26 -21.48 3.12
C CYS A 10 -3.76 -22.32 4.29
N ILE A 11 -3.79 -21.75 5.49
CA ILE A 11 -3.62 -22.48 6.75
C ILE A 11 -4.97 -22.48 7.46
N GLY A 12 -5.56 -23.65 7.57
CA GLY A 12 -6.90 -23.84 8.10
C GLY A 12 -7.99 -23.77 7.03
N GLU A 13 -9.18 -23.35 7.43
CA GLU A 13 -10.35 -23.25 6.56
C GLU A 13 -10.30 -21.97 5.71
N PRO A 14 -10.35 -22.08 4.36
CA PRO A 14 -10.35 -20.91 3.49
C PRO A 14 -11.70 -20.18 3.54
N ARG A 15 -11.69 -18.86 3.49
CA ARG A 15 -12.87 -18.00 3.39
C ARG A 15 -12.78 -17.05 2.20
N LEU A 16 -11.72 -16.27 2.15
CA LEU A 16 -11.45 -15.37 1.02
C LEU A 16 -10.92 -16.12 -0.20
N THR A 17 -10.26 -17.24 0.03
CA THR A 17 -9.65 -18.08 -1.00
C THR A 17 -10.42 -19.37 -1.25
N ALA A 18 -11.64 -19.49 -0.71
CA ALA A 18 -12.52 -20.61 -0.97
C ALA A 18 -12.80 -20.72 -2.49
N GLY A 19 -12.87 -21.95 -3.00
CA GLY A 19 -13.04 -22.26 -4.43
C GLY A 19 -11.77 -22.06 -5.30
N PHE A 20 -10.64 -21.58 -4.75
CA PHE A 20 -9.43 -21.34 -5.54
C PHE A 20 -8.71 -22.61 -6.00
N ALA A 21 -8.97 -23.74 -5.36
CA ALA A 21 -8.43 -25.02 -5.80
C ALA A 21 -9.11 -25.52 -7.08
N GLU A 22 -10.39 -25.25 -7.22
CA GLU A 22 -11.25 -25.72 -8.31
C GLU A 22 -11.29 -24.74 -9.48
N PHE A 23 -11.30 -23.46 -9.18
CA PHE A 23 -11.50 -22.39 -10.16
C PHE A 23 -10.28 -21.48 -10.29
N GLY A 24 -9.90 -21.17 -11.51
CA GLY A 24 -8.85 -20.18 -11.81
C GLY A 24 -9.27 -18.75 -11.48
N ARG A 25 -10.55 -18.43 -11.69
CA ARG A 25 -11.29 -17.22 -11.33
C ARG A 25 -12.71 -17.65 -10.97
N LEU A 26 -13.25 -17.09 -9.93
CA LEU A 26 -14.67 -17.23 -9.60
C LEU A 26 -15.45 -16.21 -10.44
N ASP A 27 -16.07 -16.65 -11.53
CA ASP A 27 -17.12 -15.89 -12.20
C ASP A 27 -18.37 -15.83 -11.32
N LEU A 28 -19.40 -15.11 -11.72
CA LEU A 28 -20.58 -14.94 -10.87
C LEU A 28 -21.22 -16.30 -10.47
N MET A 29 -21.29 -17.25 -11.39
CA MET A 29 -21.89 -18.56 -11.12
C MET A 29 -21.05 -19.37 -10.12
N ALA A 30 -19.74 -19.47 -10.34
CA ALA A 30 -18.84 -20.15 -9.41
C ALA A 30 -18.80 -19.46 -8.05
N HIS A 31 -18.86 -18.13 -8.04
CA HIS A 31 -18.92 -17.34 -6.81
C HIS A 31 -20.21 -17.61 -6.00
N GLU A 32 -21.37 -17.66 -6.66
CA GLU A 32 -22.64 -17.97 -5.99
C GLU A 32 -22.72 -19.43 -5.54
N MET A 33 -22.10 -20.36 -6.27
CA MET A 33 -21.97 -21.77 -5.85
C MET A 33 -21.11 -21.91 -4.59
N GLU A 34 -20.00 -21.19 -4.50
CA GLU A 34 -19.04 -21.26 -3.39
C GLU A 34 -19.52 -20.50 -2.16
N HIS A 35 -19.95 -19.26 -2.35
CA HIS A 35 -20.25 -18.35 -1.25
C HIS A 35 -21.74 -18.16 -0.98
N GLY A 36 -22.59 -18.58 -1.89
CA GLY A 36 -24.04 -18.34 -1.86
C GLY A 36 -24.40 -16.88 -2.25
N PRO A 37 -25.69 -16.63 -2.49
CA PRO A 37 -26.19 -15.29 -2.78
C PRO A 37 -26.13 -14.40 -1.54
N ILE A 38 -26.08 -13.08 -1.76
CA ILE A 38 -26.12 -12.10 -0.69
C ILE A 38 -27.22 -11.07 -0.98
N GLY A 39 -28.06 -10.80 0.02
CA GLY A 39 -29.12 -9.79 -0.06
C GLY A 39 -28.68 -8.45 0.51
N PRO A 40 -29.46 -7.39 0.28
CA PRO A 40 -29.23 -6.08 0.87
C PRO A 40 -29.31 -6.14 2.39
N MET A 41 -28.63 -5.23 3.06
CA MET A 41 -28.62 -5.14 4.53
C MET A 41 -28.89 -3.71 4.98
N GLU A 42 -29.83 -3.56 5.90
CA GLU A 42 -30.17 -2.26 6.49
C GLU A 42 -28.97 -1.64 7.24
N PRO A 43 -28.82 -0.30 7.27
CA PRO A 43 -27.69 0.41 7.88
C PRO A 43 -27.37 -0.06 9.31
N ALA A 44 -28.41 -0.17 10.15
CA ALA A 44 -28.27 -0.60 11.54
C ALA A 44 -27.77 -2.05 11.68
N ASN A 45 -28.11 -2.93 10.73
CA ASN A 45 -27.70 -4.33 10.74
C ASN A 45 -26.23 -4.44 10.31
N LEU A 46 -25.82 -3.73 9.24
CA LEU A 46 -24.44 -3.71 8.80
C LEU A 46 -23.50 -3.10 9.85
N LEU A 47 -23.95 -2.02 10.52
CA LEU A 47 -23.19 -1.40 11.60
C LEU A 47 -23.00 -2.38 12.77
N ARG A 48 -24.08 -3.04 13.22
CA ARG A 48 -24.01 -4.03 14.31
C ARG A 48 -23.11 -5.22 13.94
N LEU A 49 -23.24 -5.74 12.72
CA LEU A 49 -22.37 -6.81 12.22
C LEU A 49 -20.90 -6.39 12.27
N ALA A 50 -20.55 -5.25 11.67
CA ALA A 50 -19.18 -4.75 11.60
C ALA A 50 -18.57 -4.46 12.98
N GLU A 51 -19.41 -4.02 13.94
CA GLU A 51 -19.01 -3.83 15.33
C GLU A 51 -18.80 -5.16 16.06
N ALA A 52 -19.73 -6.11 15.92
CA ALA A 52 -19.66 -7.43 16.56
C ALA A 52 -18.41 -8.22 16.14
N ILE A 53 -18.04 -8.18 14.86
CA ILE A 53 -16.84 -8.86 14.34
C ILE A 53 -15.57 -8.02 14.49
N GLN A 54 -15.64 -6.84 15.07
CA GLN A 54 -14.51 -5.92 15.26
C GLN A 54 -13.65 -5.72 14.01
N LEU A 55 -14.27 -5.71 12.82
CA LEU A 55 -13.58 -5.66 11.53
C LEU A 55 -12.67 -4.43 11.44
N LYS A 56 -11.38 -4.69 11.35
CA LYS A 56 -10.34 -3.67 11.13
C LYS A 56 -9.99 -3.57 9.64
N GLY A 57 -9.78 -2.36 9.16
CA GLY A 57 -9.37 -2.12 7.78
C GLY A 57 -8.07 -2.84 7.43
N LYS A 58 -8.04 -3.50 6.27
CA LYS A 58 -6.95 -4.36 5.78
C LYS A 58 -5.89 -3.63 4.92
N GLY A 59 -6.06 -2.31 4.72
CA GLY A 59 -5.11 -1.48 3.97
C GLY A 59 -3.92 -0.94 4.77
N GLY A 60 -3.59 -1.51 5.93
CA GLY A 60 -2.42 -1.18 6.74
C GLY A 60 -2.73 -0.47 8.06
N ALA A 61 -3.52 0.60 8.07
CA ALA A 61 -3.78 1.39 9.27
C ALA A 61 -4.64 0.70 10.34
N GLY A 62 -5.39 -0.35 9.99
CA GLY A 62 -6.22 -1.09 10.94
C GLY A 62 -7.35 -0.28 11.57
N PHE A 63 -7.82 0.79 10.94
CA PHE A 63 -8.91 1.59 11.48
C PHE A 63 -10.21 0.78 11.47
N PRO A 64 -11.01 0.76 12.57
CA PRO A 64 -12.23 -0.02 12.66
C PRO A 64 -13.25 0.38 11.57
N PHE A 65 -13.72 -0.60 10.79
CA PHE A 65 -14.65 -0.37 9.69
C PHE A 65 -15.97 0.25 10.18
N TYR A 66 -16.53 -0.26 11.29
CA TYR A 66 -17.77 0.25 11.85
C TYR A 66 -17.73 1.75 12.20
N ARG A 67 -16.57 2.23 12.73
CA ARG A 67 -16.39 3.66 13.03
C ARG A 67 -16.36 4.51 11.77
N LYS A 68 -15.74 3.99 10.71
CA LYS A 68 -15.70 4.69 9.43
C LYS A 68 -17.10 4.75 8.80
N PHE A 69 -17.80 3.61 8.80
CA PHE A 69 -19.16 3.50 8.29
C PHE A 69 -20.12 4.43 9.04
N LYS A 70 -20.09 4.39 10.37
CA LYS A 70 -20.88 5.28 11.24
C LYS A 70 -20.60 6.77 10.96
N ALA A 71 -19.33 7.15 10.82
CA ALA A 71 -18.97 8.54 10.53
C ALA A 71 -19.50 9.03 9.18
N VAL A 72 -19.59 8.14 8.18
CA VAL A 72 -20.22 8.48 6.88
C VAL A 72 -21.72 8.64 7.02
N LEU A 73 -22.42 7.71 7.71
CA LEU A 73 -23.85 7.84 7.99
C LEU A 73 -24.19 9.15 8.68
N GLU A 74 -23.50 9.45 9.79
CA GLU A 74 -23.69 10.71 10.55
C GLU A 74 -23.40 11.95 9.69
N SER A 75 -22.47 11.84 8.75
CA SER A 75 -22.13 12.93 7.85
C SER A 75 -23.20 13.15 6.78
N CYS A 76 -23.75 12.07 6.20
CA CYS A 76 -24.89 12.14 5.27
C CYS A 76 -26.11 12.80 5.92
N GLU A 77 -26.48 12.33 7.11
CA GLU A 77 -27.61 12.91 7.88
C GLU A 77 -27.38 14.40 8.19
N ARG A 78 -26.22 14.77 8.68
CA ARG A 78 -25.89 16.15 9.07
C ARG A 78 -25.87 17.12 7.88
N GLN A 79 -25.40 16.66 6.71
CA GLN A 79 -25.20 17.50 5.53
C GLN A 79 -26.37 17.41 4.54
N ASP A 80 -27.28 16.47 4.72
CA ASP A 80 -28.35 16.13 3.77
C ASP A 80 -27.77 15.84 2.36
N LEU A 81 -26.71 14.99 2.33
CA LEU A 81 -25.99 14.62 1.12
C LEU A 81 -25.90 13.09 0.98
N PRO A 82 -25.95 12.56 -0.26
CA PRO A 82 -25.73 11.13 -0.51
C PRO A 82 -24.29 10.74 -0.22
N ALA A 83 -24.08 9.44 -0.01
CA ALA A 83 -22.74 8.86 0.15
C ALA A 83 -22.12 8.46 -1.18
N VAL A 84 -20.79 8.33 -1.17
CA VAL A 84 -20.02 7.62 -2.21
C VAL A 84 -19.24 6.47 -1.56
N VAL A 85 -19.28 5.28 -2.18
CA VAL A 85 -18.47 4.14 -1.76
C VAL A 85 -17.23 4.04 -2.65
N VAL A 86 -16.05 4.03 -2.05
CA VAL A 86 -14.77 3.90 -2.77
C VAL A 86 -14.04 2.64 -2.33
N VAL A 87 -13.76 1.76 -3.27
CA VAL A 87 -12.91 0.58 -3.08
C VAL A 87 -11.49 0.93 -3.47
N ASN A 88 -10.59 0.93 -2.49
CA ASN A 88 -9.16 1.03 -2.74
C ASN A 88 -8.57 -0.36 -3.03
N ALA A 89 -8.40 -0.66 -4.30
CA ALA A 89 -7.78 -1.87 -4.82
C ALA A 89 -6.47 -1.57 -5.59
N THR A 90 -5.80 -0.45 -5.26
CA THR A 90 -4.64 0.03 -6.01
C THR A 90 -3.36 -0.73 -5.72
N GLU A 91 -3.23 -1.30 -4.52
CA GLU A 91 -2.06 -2.09 -4.07
C GLU A 91 -0.72 -1.54 -4.58
N GLY A 92 -0.45 -0.25 -4.24
CA GLY A 92 0.74 0.47 -4.73
C GLY A 92 2.06 0.02 -4.10
N GLU A 93 2.05 -0.92 -3.13
CA GLU A 93 3.26 -1.47 -2.56
C GLU A 93 3.80 -2.61 -3.43
N PRO A 94 5.04 -2.50 -3.98
CA PRO A 94 5.56 -3.45 -4.97
C PRO A 94 5.63 -4.91 -4.47
N ALA A 95 5.85 -5.10 -3.18
CA ALA A 95 5.95 -6.42 -2.57
C ALA A 95 4.58 -7.03 -2.21
N SER A 96 3.46 -6.33 -2.41
CA SER A 96 2.12 -6.80 -2.06
C SER A 96 1.40 -7.44 -3.25
N TRP A 97 0.66 -8.52 -2.96
CA TRP A 97 -0.11 -9.28 -3.95
C TRP A 97 -1.50 -9.69 -3.47
N LYS A 98 -1.86 -9.39 -2.24
CA LYS A 98 -3.11 -9.88 -1.64
C LYS A 98 -4.36 -9.34 -2.32
N ASP A 99 -4.38 -8.02 -2.61
CA ASP A 99 -5.52 -7.40 -3.28
C ASP A 99 -5.58 -7.79 -4.75
N LYS A 100 -4.42 -7.94 -5.42
CA LYS A 100 -4.34 -8.45 -6.80
C LYS A 100 -4.84 -9.90 -6.92
N VAL A 101 -4.57 -10.73 -5.91
CA VAL A 101 -5.13 -12.09 -5.83
C VAL A 101 -6.65 -12.03 -5.74
N LEU A 102 -7.22 -11.24 -4.83
CA LEU A 102 -8.68 -11.09 -4.72
C LEU A 102 -9.29 -10.53 -6.00
N LEU A 103 -8.71 -9.50 -6.58
CA LEU A 103 -9.16 -8.92 -7.85
C LEU A 103 -9.20 -9.95 -8.98
N THR A 104 -8.16 -10.79 -9.08
CA THR A 104 -8.05 -11.75 -10.18
C THR A 104 -8.80 -13.06 -9.96
N ARG A 105 -8.98 -13.48 -8.70
CA ARG A 105 -9.53 -14.79 -8.37
C ARG A 105 -10.96 -14.73 -7.82
N ALA A 106 -11.29 -13.71 -7.01
CA ALA A 106 -12.59 -13.54 -6.34
C ALA A 106 -13.12 -12.09 -6.43
N PRO A 107 -13.24 -11.48 -7.63
CA PRO A 107 -13.67 -10.09 -7.76
C PRO A 107 -15.07 -9.86 -7.19
N HIS A 108 -15.96 -10.85 -7.26
CA HIS A 108 -17.33 -10.75 -6.76
C HIS A 108 -17.42 -10.59 -5.23
N LEU A 109 -16.47 -11.14 -4.46
CA LEU A 109 -16.41 -10.87 -3.01
C LEU A 109 -16.22 -9.38 -2.69
N ILE A 110 -15.38 -8.72 -3.46
CA ILE A 110 -15.13 -7.27 -3.31
C ILE A 110 -16.39 -6.50 -3.70
N LEU A 111 -17.01 -6.86 -4.83
CA LEU A 111 -18.23 -6.22 -5.34
C LEU A 111 -19.42 -6.41 -4.38
N ASP A 112 -19.56 -7.58 -3.77
CA ASP A 112 -20.62 -7.84 -2.78
C ASP A 112 -20.48 -6.94 -1.55
N GLY A 113 -19.28 -6.85 -0.98
CA GLY A 113 -19.05 -5.97 0.16
C GLY A 113 -19.27 -4.49 -0.16
N ALA A 114 -18.86 -4.06 -1.36
CA ALA A 114 -19.10 -2.71 -1.83
C ALA A 114 -20.60 -2.45 -2.06
N ALA A 115 -21.33 -3.42 -2.64
CA ALA A 115 -22.78 -3.34 -2.87
C ALA A 115 -23.56 -3.27 -1.55
N LEU A 116 -23.19 -4.09 -0.55
CA LEU A 116 -23.78 -4.02 0.80
C LEU A 116 -23.58 -2.64 1.44
N ALA A 117 -22.38 -2.12 1.36
CA ALA A 117 -22.08 -0.80 1.90
C ALA A 117 -22.82 0.31 1.16
N ALA A 118 -22.92 0.22 -0.17
CA ALA A 118 -23.64 1.19 -0.99
C ALA A 118 -25.14 1.19 -0.69
N TYR A 119 -25.76 0.01 -0.58
CA TYR A 119 -27.16 -0.12 -0.20
C TYR A 119 -27.41 0.48 1.19
N ALA A 120 -26.59 0.10 2.18
CA ALA A 120 -26.76 0.56 3.56
C ALA A 120 -26.46 2.05 3.76
N LEU A 121 -25.77 2.71 2.85
CA LEU A 121 -25.49 4.15 2.89
C LEU A 121 -26.42 4.97 1.99
N ASP A 122 -27.32 4.32 1.26
CA ASP A 122 -28.07 4.95 0.15
C ASP A 122 -27.12 5.76 -0.76
N ALA A 123 -26.02 5.11 -1.14
CA ALA A 123 -24.93 5.74 -1.89
C ALA A 123 -25.35 6.02 -3.33
N GLU A 124 -24.91 7.13 -3.90
CA GLU A 124 -25.23 7.46 -5.30
C GLU A 124 -24.33 6.70 -6.30
N GLU A 125 -23.14 6.26 -5.88
CA GLU A 125 -22.23 5.50 -6.74
C GLU A 125 -21.22 4.66 -5.95
N ILE A 126 -20.61 3.68 -6.66
CA ILE A 126 -19.41 2.95 -6.24
C ILE A 126 -18.26 3.28 -7.19
N VAL A 127 -17.10 3.66 -6.65
CA VAL A 127 -15.86 3.88 -7.40
C VAL A 127 -14.84 2.80 -7.05
N LEU A 128 -14.44 2.01 -8.04
CA LEU A 128 -13.44 0.95 -7.89
C LEU A 128 -12.08 1.50 -8.37
N CYS A 129 -11.15 1.75 -7.45
CA CYS A 129 -9.83 2.27 -7.79
C CYS A 129 -8.82 1.14 -7.93
N VAL A 130 -8.19 1.02 -9.10
CA VAL A 130 -7.15 0.03 -9.40
C VAL A 130 -5.89 0.72 -9.90
N ALA A 131 -4.74 0.08 -9.71
CA ALA A 131 -3.49 0.56 -10.29
C ALA A 131 -3.51 0.41 -11.82
N ASP A 132 -2.75 1.25 -12.52
CA ASP A 132 -2.58 1.19 -13.98
C ASP A 132 -1.61 0.07 -14.38
N ASP A 133 -1.90 -1.17 -13.95
CA ASP A 133 -1.17 -2.39 -14.28
C ASP A 133 -1.99 -3.41 -15.08
N LEU A 134 -3.22 -3.03 -15.48
CA LEU A 134 -4.21 -3.78 -16.25
C LEU A 134 -4.81 -5.03 -15.56
N ILE A 135 -4.13 -5.62 -14.59
CA ILE A 135 -4.55 -6.90 -13.96
C ILE A 135 -5.91 -6.74 -13.27
N GLY A 136 -6.02 -5.74 -12.39
CA GLY A 136 -7.25 -5.51 -11.63
C GLY A 136 -8.39 -4.96 -12.49
N ARG A 137 -8.07 -4.09 -13.45
CA ARG A 137 -9.06 -3.45 -14.32
C ARG A 137 -9.80 -4.46 -15.18
N ASP A 138 -9.06 -5.35 -15.86
CA ASP A 138 -9.65 -6.31 -16.77
C ASP A 138 -10.60 -7.27 -16.01
N SER A 139 -10.16 -7.81 -14.86
CA SER A 139 -10.97 -8.69 -14.04
C SER A 139 -12.23 -8.03 -13.48
N LEU A 140 -12.15 -6.78 -13.02
CA LEU A 140 -13.33 -6.03 -12.56
C LEU A 140 -14.28 -5.69 -13.70
N THR A 141 -13.75 -5.37 -14.89
CA THR A 141 -14.58 -5.12 -16.08
C THR A 141 -15.40 -6.36 -16.45
N GLU A 142 -14.77 -7.53 -16.44
CA GLU A 142 -15.46 -8.81 -16.65
C GLU A 142 -16.53 -9.05 -15.57
N ALA A 143 -16.17 -8.90 -14.29
CA ALA A 143 -17.09 -9.12 -13.18
C ALA A 143 -18.30 -8.16 -13.20
N LEU A 144 -18.12 -6.90 -13.61
CA LEU A 144 -19.23 -5.95 -13.76
C LEU A 144 -20.13 -6.29 -14.97
N ALA A 145 -19.60 -6.96 -16.00
CA ALA A 145 -20.41 -7.45 -17.10
C ALA A 145 -21.25 -8.69 -16.73
N GLU A 146 -20.82 -9.47 -15.74
CA GLU A 146 -21.50 -10.68 -15.26
C GLU A 146 -22.69 -10.37 -14.33
N ARG A 147 -22.76 -9.17 -13.73
CA ARG A 147 -23.79 -8.83 -12.72
C ARG A 147 -24.27 -7.38 -12.80
N ARG A 148 -25.47 -7.15 -12.25
CA ARG A 148 -25.95 -5.77 -12.00
C ARG A 148 -25.54 -5.31 -10.62
N MET A 149 -25.01 -4.10 -10.54
CA MET A 149 -24.74 -3.44 -9.27
C MET A 149 -25.95 -2.59 -8.82
N PRO A 150 -26.14 -2.39 -7.49
CA PRO A 150 -27.29 -1.64 -6.96
C PRO A 150 -27.27 -0.15 -7.35
N VAL A 151 -26.10 0.40 -7.60
CA VAL A 151 -25.89 1.79 -7.99
C VAL A 151 -24.86 1.90 -9.13
N PRO A 152 -24.79 3.02 -9.86
CA PRO A 152 -23.74 3.24 -10.86
C PRO A 152 -22.35 2.90 -10.29
N THR A 153 -21.60 2.10 -11.03
CA THR A 153 -20.29 1.61 -10.58
C THR A 153 -19.26 1.88 -11.66
N THR A 154 -18.21 2.59 -11.31
CA THR A 154 -17.14 3.00 -12.23
C THR A 154 -15.78 2.46 -11.79
N ILE A 155 -14.91 2.17 -12.77
CA ILE A 155 -13.52 1.79 -12.52
C ILE A 155 -12.64 3.00 -12.82
N VAL A 156 -11.84 3.41 -11.84
CA VAL A 156 -10.86 4.50 -11.98
C VAL A 156 -9.46 3.90 -11.88
N THR A 157 -8.64 4.12 -12.90
CA THR A 157 -7.22 3.74 -12.89
C THR A 157 -6.38 4.86 -12.30
N VAL A 158 -5.44 4.50 -11.44
CA VAL A 158 -4.51 5.44 -10.82
C VAL A 158 -3.07 5.05 -11.14
N PRO A 159 -2.13 6.00 -11.18
CA PRO A 159 -0.72 5.71 -11.41
C PRO A 159 -0.20 4.65 -10.43
N HIS A 160 0.54 3.66 -10.93
CA HIS A 160 1.14 2.60 -10.13
C HIS A 160 2.31 3.16 -9.31
N ARG A 161 1.98 3.89 -8.23
CA ARG A 161 2.92 4.50 -7.30
C ARG A 161 2.55 4.15 -5.86
N PHE A 162 3.56 4.10 -5.00
CA PHE A 162 3.35 3.82 -3.57
C PHE A 162 2.37 4.83 -2.93
N ILE A 163 2.57 6.13 -3.19
CA ILE A 163 1.76 7.19 -2.60
C ILE A 163 0.33 7.25 -3.16
N SER A 164 0.07 6.71 -4.37
CA SER A 164 -1.26 6.74 -4.99
C SER A 164 -2.31 5.95 -4.20
N GLY A 165 -1.89 4.95 -3.43
CA GLY A 165 -2.77 4.16 -2.55
C GLY A 165 -3.18 4.88 -1.24
N GLU A 166 -2.63 6.06 -0.94
CA GLU A 166 -3.06 6.85 0.21
C GLU A 166 -4.47 7.42 -0.02
N GLY A 167 -5.32 7.36 1.01
CA GLY A 167 -6.75 7.69 0.86
C GLY A 167 -7.03 9.09 0.31
N GLY A 168 -6.28 10.09 0.73
CA GLY A 168 -6.43 11.46 0.21
C GLY A 168 -5.92 11.60 -1.23
N ALA A 169 -4.89 10.85 -1.60
CA ALA A 169 -4.38 10.80 -2.97
C ALA A 169 -5.41 10.18 -3.92
N LEU A 170 -6.09 9.11 -3.48
CA LEU A 170 -7.18 8.50 -4.25
C LEU A 170 -8.35 9.47 -4.46
N VAL A 171 -8.83 10.10 -3.39
CA VAL A 171 -9.92 11.08 -3.48
C VAL A 171 -9.54 12.23 -4.41
N ASN A 172 -8.32 12.75 -4.33
CA ASN A 172 -7.85 13.77 -5.25
C ASN A 172 -7.87 13.29 -6.70
N GLY A 173 -7.36 12.08 -6.97
CA GLY A 173 -7.35 11.51 -8.32
C GLY A 173 -8.75 11.31 -8.90
N ILE A 174 -9.70 10.79 -8.12
CA ILE A 174 -11.10 10.64 -8.53
C ILE A 174 -11.71 12.01 -8.84
N ASN A 175 -11.34 13.05 -8.10
CA ASN A 175 -11.79 14.43 -8.32
C ASN A 175 -11.05 15.16 -9.49
N GLY A 176 -10.23 14.44 -10.27
CA GLY A 176 -9.48 15.03 -11.40
C GLY A 176 -8.26 15.86 -10.98
N LEU A 177 -7.85 15.78 -9.71
CA LEU A 177 -6.65 16.43 -9.19
C LEU A 177 -5.45 15.46 -9.26
N PRO A 178 -4.20 15.93 -9.09
CA PRO A 178 -3.05 15.04 -9.00
C PRO A 178 -3.21 13.95 -7.93
N HIS A 179 -2.79 12.73 -8.24
CA HIS A 179 -2.87 11.56 -7.33
C HIS A 179 -1.86 11.62 -6.18
N ILE A 180 -1.99 12.64 -5.35
CA ILE A 180 -1.15 12.87 -4.17
C ILE A 180 -2.02 13.34 -3.01
N PRO A 181 -1.64 13.06 -1.76
CA PRO A 181 -2.39 13.49 -0.59
C PRO A 181 -2.62 15.01 -0.60
N PRO A 182 -3.78 15.50 -0.15
CA PRO A 182 -4.00 16.94 0.02
C PRO A 182 -3.04 17.51 1.07
N GLY A 183 -2.66 18.77 0.93
CA GLY A 183 -1.78 19.45 1.90
C GLY A 183 -2.42 19.67 3.28
N THR A 184 -3.72 19.45 3.40
CA THR A 184 -4.52 19.56 4.63
C THR A 184 -5.21 18.25 4.94
N LYS A 185 -5.32 17.89 6.23
CA LYS A 185 -6.05 16.68 6.65
C LYS A 185 -7.56 16.92 6.54
N LYS A 186 -8.18 16.37 5.50
CA LYS A 186 -9.64 16.26 5.38
C LYS A 186 -10.04 14.81 5.60
N ARG A 187 -11.16 14.60 6.29
CA ARG A 187 -11.72 13.25 6.43
C ARG A 187 -12.61 12.97 5.23
N SER A 188 -12.36 11.89 4.53
CA SER A 188 -13.22 11.45 3.41
C SER A 188 -14.66 11.18 3.86
N SER A 189 -14.87 10.78 5.11
CA SER A 189 -16.20 10.62 5.69
C SER A 189 -17.04 11.91 5.71
N ASP A 190 -16.39 13.06 5.75
CA ASP A 190 -17.09 14.35 5.76
C ASP A 190 -17.10 15.03 4.39
N SER A 191 -16.01 14.92 3.64
CA SER A 191 -15.85 15.59 2.35
C SER A 191 -14.79 14.85 1.52
N GLY A 192 -15.22 13.90 0.73
CA GLY A 192 -14.39 13.04 -0.11
C GLY A 192 -14.61 13.29 -1.61
N VAL A 193 -15.07 12.28 -2.34
CA VAL A 193 -15.36 12.36 -3.77
C VAL A 193 -16.44 13.40 -4.03
N ARG A 194 -16.17 14.34 -4.93
CA ARG A 194 -17.04 15.48 -5.25
C ARG A 194 -17.53 16.26 -4.02
N ASN A 195 -16.72 16.29 -2.96
CA ASN A 195 -17.04 16.82 -1.63
C ASN A 195 -18.19 16.10 -0.90
N LEU A 196 -18.59 14.91 -1.32
CA LEU A 196 -19.62 14.09 -0.67
C LEU A 196 -19.02 13.24 0.45
N PRO A 197 -19.81 12.89 1.49
CA PRO A 197 -19.44 11.87 2.46
C PRO A 197 -19.00 10.58 1.75
N THR A 198 -17.79 10.11 2.01
CA THR A 198 -17.19 9.01 1.26
C THR A 198 -16.70 7.89 2.16
N LEU A 199 -17.26 6.68 1.97
CA LEU A 199 -16.76 5.46 2.60
C LEU A 199 -15.63 4.87 1.76
N LEU A 200 -14.39 5.23 2.07
CA LEU A 200 -13.20 4.70 1.41
C LEU A 200 -12.59 3.56 2.24
N SER A 201 -12.49 2.36 1.67
CA SER A 201 -11.86 1.22 2.33
C SER A 201 -11.09 0.34 1.32
N ASN A 202 -10.18 -0.52 1.84
CA ASN A 202 -9.39 -1.44 1.03
C ASN A 202 -10.24 -2.59 0.49
N ALA A 203 -9.86 -3.18 -0.63
CA ALA A 203 -10.57 -4.28 -1.30
C ALA A 203 -10.79 -5.50 -0.40
N GLU A 204 -9.77 -5.98 0.32
CA GLU A 204 -9.92 -7.08 1.28
C GLU A 204 -10.91 -6.73 2.40
N THR A 205 -11.00 -5.47 2.83
CA THR A 205 -11.97 -5.07 3.85
C THR A 205 -13.40 -5.28 3.36
N TYR A 206 -13.72 -4.92 2.11
CA TYR A 206 -15.04 -5.17 1.53
C TYR A 206 -15.30 -6.66 1.34
N ALA A 207 -14.31 -7.44 0.89
CA ALA A 207 -14.44 -8.90 0.80
C ALA A 207 -14.76 -9.52 2.17
N GLN A 208 -14.11 -9.07 3.24
CA GLN A 208 -14.42 -9.51 4.61
C GLN A 208 -15.83 -9.11 5.06
N VAL A 209 -16.32 -7.92 4.68
CA VAL A 209 -17.72 -7.52 4.93
C VAL A 209 -18.69 -8.51 4.27
N ALA A 210 -18.43 -8.91 3.02
CA ALA A 210 -19.26 -9.87 2.30
C ALA A 210 -19.26 -11.26 2.96
N ILE A 211 -18.10 -11.77 3.36
CA ILE A 211 -17.99 -13.03 4.11
C ILE A 211 -18.75 -12.96 5.43
N ALA A 212 -18.55 -11.88 6.20
CA ALA A 212 -19.22 -11.71 7.48
C ALA A 212 -20.73 -11.58 7.35
N ALA A 213 -21.23 -10.93 6.30
CA ALA A 213 -22.66 -10.79 6.05
C ALA A 213 -23.34 -12.14 5.72
N ARG A 214 -22.61 -13.07 5.08
CA ARG A 214 -23.09 -14.42 4.79
C ARG A 214 -23.07 -15.33 6.02
N LEU A 215 -21.96 -15.34 6.73
CA LEU A 215 -21.75 -16.21 7.88
C LEU A 215 -22.50 -15.74 9.14
N GLY A 216 -22.72 -14.45 9.25
CA GLY A 216 -23.14 -13.84 10.52
C GLY A 216 -21.98 -13.70 11.53
N PRO A 217 -22.19 -12.99 12.64
CA PRO A 217 -21.12 -12.65 13.56
C PRO A 217 -20.50 -13.84 14.27
N TYR A 218 -21.29 -14.85 14.63
CA TYR A 218 -20.81 -16.01 15.41
C TYR A 218 -19.93 -16.93 14.56
N GLU A 219 -20.36 -17.30 13.36
CA GLU A 219 -19.59 -18.17 12.49
C GLU A 219 -18.36 -17.45 11.93
N TYR A 220 -18.47 -16.15 11.64
CA TYR A 220 -17.32 -15.35 11.26
C TYR A 220 -16.26 -15.34 12.37
N ALA A 221 -16.66 -15.20 13.62
CA ALA A 221 -15.77 -15.14 14.80
C ALA A 221 -15.31 -16.55 15.27
N ALA A 222 -15.82 -17.62 14.68
CA ALA A 222 -15.34 -18.99 14.97
C ALA A 222 -13.86 -19.19 14.56
N LEU A 223 -13.35 -18.37 13.63
CA LEU A 223 -11.93 -18.28 13.31
C LEU A 223 -11.36 -16.96 13.81
N GLY A 224 -10.07 -16.96 14.09
CA GLY A 224 -9.36 -15.78 14.59
C GLY A 224 -9.25 -15.76 16.11
N THR A 225 -9.11 -14.57 16.66
CA THR A 225 -9.06 -14.32 18.11
C THR A 225 -10.20 -13.41 18.54
N ASP A 226 -10.48 -13.32 19.83
CA ASP A 226 -11.52 -12.42 20.37
C ASP A 226 -11.30 -10.95 19.96
N ASP A 227 -10.02 -10.49 19.91
CA ASP A 227 -9.66 -9.12 19.54
C ASP A 227 -9.59 -8.90 18.00
N GLU A 228 -9.37 -9.95 17.23
CA GLU A 228 -9.23 -9.94 15.77
C GLU A 228 -9.90 -11.20 15.17
N PRO A 229 -11.24 -11.24 15.11
CA PRO A 229 -11.97 -12.34 14.48
C PRO A 229 -11.73 -12.46 12.97
N GLY A 230 -11.92 -13.67 12.43
CA GLY A 230 -11.86 -13.97 11.01
C GLY A 230 -10.44 -14.30 10.52
N THR A 231 -10.29 -14.21 9.19
CA THR A 231 -9.04 -14.50 8.49
C THR A 231 -8.35 -13.23 8.01
N VAL A 232 -7.09 -13.38 7.58
CA VAL A 232 -6.29 -12.33 6.96
C VAL A 232 -5.57 -12.88 5.74
N LEU A 233 -5.34 -12.04 4.73
CA LEU A 233 -4.45 -12.35 3.63
C LEU A 233 -3.08 -11.75 3.88
N LEU A 234 -2.06 -12.55 3.69
CA LEU A 234 -0.66 -12.19 3.84
C LEU A 234 0.07 -12.40 2.53
N THR A 235 0.97 -11.50 2.17
CA THR A 235 1.92 -11.73 1.07
C THR A 235 3.29 -12.08 1.66
N VAL A 236 3.81 -13.24 1.34
CA VAL A 236 5.17 -13.67 1.71
C VAL A 236 6.05 -13.64 0.48
N THR A 237 7.12 -12.83 0.52
CA THR A 237 8.06 -12.65 -0.59
C THR A 237 9.53 -12.70 -0.11
N GLY A 238 10.40 -11.84 -0.60
CA GLY A 238 11.79 -11.76 -0.17
C GLY A 238 12.57 -13.04 -0.50
N GLN A 239 13.26 -13.58 0.49
CA GLN A 239 14.03 -14.82 0.34
C GLN A 239 13.26 -16.08 0.79
N ALA A 240 11.94 -16.05 0.80
CA ALA A 240 11.12 -17.25 0.88
C ALA A 240 11.33 -18.11 -0.36
N LYS A 241 11.59 -19.41 -0.20
CA LYS A 241 11.75 -20.35 -1.34
C LYS A 241 10.43 -20.56 -2.07
N ARG A 242 9.32 -20.45 -1.35
CA ARG A 242 7.94 -20.55 -1.88
C ARG A 242 7.17 -19.28 -1.57
N ALA A 243 7.46 -18.22 -2.33
CA ALA A 243 6.68 -16.97 -2.23
C ALA A 243 5.20 -17.25 -2.54
N ALA A 244 4.28 -16.73 -1.71
CA ALA A 244 2.85 -16.99 -1.83
C ALA A 244 2.02 -15.87 -1.23
N VAL A 245 0.73 -15.82 -1.61
CA VAL A 245 -0.31 -15.17 -0.83
C VAL A 245 -0.93 -16.23 0.07
N VAL A 246 -0.93 -16.01 1.37
CA VAL A 246 -1.39 -16.98 2.36
C VAL A 246 -2.62 -16.43 3.07
N GLU A 247 -3.72 -17.19 3.06
CA GLU A 247 -4.85 -16.95 3.97
C GLU A 247 -4.64 -17.76 5.24
N CYS A 248 -4.86 -17.13 6.39
CA CYS A 248 -4.87 -17.81 7.68
C CYS A 248 -5.81 -17.12 8.66
N ALA A 249 -6.23 -17.81 9.71
CA ALA A 249 -6.93 -17.20 10.82
C ALA A 249 -6.03 -16.19 11.53
N ALA A 250 -6.59 -15.08 12.02
CA ALA A 250 -5.85 -14.23 12.94
C ALA A 250 -5.47 -15.04 14.18
N GLY A 251 -4.27 -14.82 14.72
CA GLY A 251 -3.72 -15.64 15.81
C GLY A 251 -2.88 -16.84 15.34
N THR A 252 -2.86 -17.17 14.05
CA THR A 252 -1.94 -18.20 13.54
C THR A 252 -0.51 -17.85 13.89
N PRO A 253 0.30 -18.79 14.42
CA PRO A 253 1.71 -18.56 14.68
C PRO A 253 2.47 -18.15 13.43
N LEU A 254 3.27 -17.08 13.50
CA LEU A 254 4.04 -16.61 12.33
C LEU A 254 4.99 -17.69 11.81
N ARG A 255 5.56 -18.52 12.67
CA ARG A 255 6.43 -19.65 12.29
C ARG A 255 5.75 -20.62 11.31
N ASP A 256 4.44 -20.90 11.49
CA ASP A 256 3.72 -21.83 10.61
C ASP A 256 3.61 -21.29 9.18
N ILE A 257 3.52 -19.97 9.03
CA ILE A 257 3.53 -19.29 7.74
C ILE A 257 4.93 -19.30 7.13
N LEU A 258 5.96 -19.07 7.96
CA LEU A 258 7.36 -19.13 7.51
C LEU A 258 7.74 -20.54 7.04
N ASP A 259 7.29 -21.57 7.77
CA ASP A 259 7.51 -22.99 7.42
C ASP A 259 6.76 -23.35 6.12
N LEU A 260 5.49 -22.96 5.96
CA LEU A 260 4.71 -23.17 4.74
C LEU A 260 5.40 -22.56 3.50
N CYS A 261 6.01 -21.40 3.66
CA CYS A 261 6.72 -20.68 2.60
C CYS A 261 8.21 -21.08 2.48
N GLU A 262 8.65 -22.09 3.22
CA GLU A 262 10.05 -22.56 3.26
C GLU A 262 11.06 -21.42 3.44
N VAL A 263 10.77 -20.54 4.41
CA VAL A 263 11.63 -19.39 4.70
C VAL A 263 12.87 -19.84 5.45
N PRO A 264 14.07 -19.61 4.90
CA PRO A 264 15.31 -19.95 5.62
C PRO A 264 15.54 -19.01 6.79
N GLU A 265 16.18 -19.51 7.84
CA GLU A 265 16.64 -18.67 8.95
C GLU A 265 17.55 -17.54 8.44
N GLY A 266 17.35 -16.34 8.95
CA GLY A 266 18.05 -15.14 8.50
C GLY A 266 18.20 -14.07 9.57
N PRO A 267 18.77 -12.91 9.23
CA PRO A 267 19.03 -11.84 10.19
C PRO A 267 17.75 -11.14 10.68
N GLY A 268 16.67 -11.20 9.91
CA GLY A 268 15.42 -10.55 10.29
C GLY A 268 14.35 -10.62 9.22
N ILE A 269 13.16 -10.20 9.59
CA ILE A 269 11.95 -10.22 8.76
C ILE A 269 11.29 -8.85 8.82
N LEU A 270 10.97 -8.28 7.67
CA LEU A 270 10.12 -7.10 7.58
C LEU A 270 8.65 -7.52 7.70
N MET A 271 7.95 -6.94 8.67
CA MET A 271 6.54 -7.17 8.91
C MET A 271 5.71 -5.93 8.56
N GLY A 272 4.67 -6.13 7.75
CA GLY A 272 3.67 -5.10 7.45
C GLY A 272 3.99 -4.18 6.27
N GLY A 273 5.02 -4.52 5.48
CA GLY A 273 5.42 -3.79 4.28
C GLY A 273 6.41 -2.65 4.55
N TYR A 274 6.62 -1.77 3.55
CA TYR A 274 7.65 -0.72 3.62
C TYR A 274 7.35 0.40 4.62
N HIS A 275 6.12 0.51 5.09
CA HIS A 275 5.79 1.33 6.26
C HIS A 275 5.71 0.50 7.55
N GLY A 276 6.15 -0.74 7.49
CA GLY A 276 6.19 -1.68 8.61
C GLY A 276 7.41 -1.54 9.51
N ARG A 277 7.80 -2.66 10.12
CA ARG A 277 8.95 -2.73 11.02
C ARG A 277 9.70 -4.05 10.84
N TRP A 278 11.00 -3.97 10.97
CA TRP A 278 11.85 -5.15 11.07
C TRP A 278 11.71 -5.79 12.45
N ILE A 279 11.76 -7.12 12.48
CA ILE A 279 11.87 -7.93 13.70
C ILE A 279 12.99 -8.95 13.53
N THR A 280 13.57 -9.42 14.62
CA THR A 280 14.57 -10.49 14.58
C THR A 280 13.93 -11.83 14.24
N TRP A 281 14.72 -12.81 13.84
CA TRP A 281 14.25 -14.17 13.62
C TRP A 281 13.62 -14.78 14.88
N GLU A 282 14.25 -14.60 16.05
CA GLU A 282 13.80 -15.11 17.34
C GLU A 282 12.46 -14.46 17.76
N ALA A 283 12.27 -13.18 17.44
CA ALA A 283 11.02 -12.48 17.67
C ALA A 283 9.90 -13.06 16.79
N ALA A 284 10.19 -13.37 15.54
CA ALA A 284 9.25 -13.97 14.60
C ALA A 284 8.78 -15.37 15.06
N GLN A 285 9.66 -16.18 15.66
CA GLN A 285 9.31 -17.51 16.16
C GLN A 285 8.29 -17.48 17.31
N ARG A 286 8.14 -16.35 17.99
CA ARG A 286 7.21 -16.18 19.14
C ARG A 286 5.96 -15.39 18.77
N ALA A 287 5.93 -14.79 17.60
CA ALA A 287 4.84 -13.93 17.17
C ALA A 287 3.65 -14.74 16.62
N GLU A 288 2.47 -14.19 16.79
CA GLU A 288 1.22 -14.62 16.14
C GLU A 288 0.73 -13.52 15.21
N ILE A 289 -0.05 -13.89 14.23
CA ILE A 289 -0.64 -12.96 13.24
C ILE A 289 -1.81 -12.18 13.86
N THR A 290 -1.49 -11.35 14.83
CA THR A 290 -2.37 -10.32 15.39
C THR A 290 -1.61 -9.01 15.55
N ARG A 291 -2.32 -7.89 15.54
CA ARG A 291 -1.69 -6.58 15.77
C ARG A 291 -1.05 -6.50 17.15
N LYS A 292 -1.71 -7.09 18.16
CA LYS A 292 -1.23 -7.11 19.54
C LYS A 292 0.06 -7.93 19.68
N SER A 293 0.08 -9.17 19.19
CA SER A 293 1.26 -10.03 19.26
C SER A 293 2.44 -9.46 18.48
N LEU A 294 2.20 -9.02 17.23
CA LEU A 294 3.27 -8.41 16.43
C LEU A 294 3.83 -7.14 17.07
N THR A 295 2.98 -6.29 17.66
CA THR A 295 3.45 -5.09 18.37
C THR A 295 4.30 -5.45 19.60
N SER A 296 3.97 -6.50 20.33
CA SER A 296 4.73 -6.92 21.51
C SER A 296 6.16 -7.37 21.21
N VAL A 297 6.40 -7.84 19.98
CA VAL A 297 7.73 -8.22 19.48
C VAL A 297 8.41 -7.13 18.63
N GLY A 298 7.88 -5.92 18.64
CA GLY A 298 8.43 -4.78 17.90
C GLY A 298 8.03 -4.70 16.43
N GLY A 299 7.17 -5.61 15.95
CA GLY A 299 6.66 -5.65 14.57
C GLY A 299 5.34 -4.89 14.38
N THR A 300 4.74 -5.08 13.22
CA THR A 300 3.38 -4.58 12.90
C THR A 300 2.77 -5.44 11.80
N LEU A 301 1.46 -5.69 11.86
CA LEU A 301 0.75 -6.39 10.79
C LEU A 301 0.70 -5.57 9.49
N GLY A 302 0.54 -4.24 9.61
CA GLY A 302 0.50 -3.32 8.48
C GLY A 302 -0.47 -3.77 7.38
N ALA A 303 0.02 -3.83 6.16
CA ALA A 303 -0.70 -4.31 4.98
C ALA A 303 -0.62 -5.84 4.77
N GLY A 304 -0.14 -6.60 5.75
CA GLY A 304 -0.06 -8.06 5.66
C GLY A 304 1.12 -8.58 4.81
N ILE A 305 2.21 -7.82 4.70
CA ILE A 305 3.38 -8.20 3.92
C ILE A 305 4.48 -8.70 4.84
N ILE A 306 5.09 -9.81 4.46
CA ILE A 306 6.17 -10.50 5.18
C ILE A 306 7.35 -10.66 4.22
N ILE A 307 8.48 -10.01 4.52
CA ILE A 307 9.69 -10.07 3.69
C ILE A 307 10.86 -10.56 4.55
N PRO A 308 11.14 -11.87 4.54
CA PRO A 308 12.31 -12.42 5.20
C PRO A 308 13.58 -12.13 4.42
N LEU A 309 14.68 -11.87 5.13
CA LEU A 309 16.04 -11.81 4.59
C LEU A 309 16.81 -13.07 4.94
N GLY A 310 17.54 -13.60 4.00
CA GLY A 310 18.50 -14.69 4.22
C GLY A 310 19.84 -14.18 4.73
N ARG A 311 20.70 -15.10 5.16
CA ARG A 311 22.04 -14.79 5.71
C ARG A 311 23.03 -14.27 4.67
N ASP A 312 22.70 -14.35 3.39
CA ASP A 312 23.59 -14.13 2.25
C ASP A 312 23.35 -12.76 1.53
N THR A 313 22.49 -11.90 2.10
CA THR A 313 22.33 -10.51 1.65
C THR A 313 22.68 -9.53 2.75
N CYS A 314 23.11 -8.31 2.37
CA CYS A 314 23.34 -7.22 3.30
C CYS A 314 22.00 -6.61 3.76
N PRO A 315 21.54 -6.81 5.00
CA PRO A 315 20.22 -6.35 5.45
C PRO A 315 20.12 -4.82 5.44
N LEU A 316 21.18 -4.13 5.77
CA LEU A 316 21.22 -2.66 5.77
C LEU A 316 21.21 -2.09 4.35
N GLY A 317 21.89 -2.74 3.42
CA GLY A 317 21.87 -2.34 2.02
C GLY A 317 20.51 -2.56 1.37
N GLU A 318 19.81 -3.66 1.70
CA GLU A 318 18.41 -3.89 1.29
C GLU A 318 17.49 -2.81 1.87
N ALA A 319 17.64 -2.49 3.16
CA ALA A 319 16.85 -1.44 3.80
C ALA A 319 17.14 -0.05 3.18
N ALA A 320 18.38 0.27 2.86
CA ALA A 320 18.74 1.54 2.22
C ALA A 320 18.08 1.72 0.85
N GLN A 321 17.97 0.64 0.05
CA GLN A 321 17.24 0.70 -1.23
C GLN A 321 15.77 1.06 -1.03
N VAL A 322 15.10 0.47 -0.01
CA VAL A 322 13.70 0.78 0.30
C VAL A 322 13.54 2.23 0.77
N VAL A 323 14.44 2.74 1.62
CA VAL A 323 14.37 4.13 2.08
C VAL A 323 14.54 5.12 0.91
N ARG A 324 15.46 4.85 -0.02
CA ARG A 324 15.60 5.64 -1.27
C ARG A 324 14.34 5.58 -2.13
N TYR A 325 13.78 4.40 -2.31
CA TYR A 325 12.53 4.22 -3.04
C TYR A 325 11.40 5.05 -2.42
N LEU A 326 11.19 4.94 -1.10
CA LEU A 326 10.16 5.69 -0.39
C LEU A 326 10.38 7.22 -0.45
N ALA A 327 11.62 7.68 -0.43
CA ALA A 327 11.94 9.09 -0.64
C ALA A 327 11.51 9.58 -2.04
N GLY A 328 11.74 8.74 -3.07
CA GLY A 328 11.31 9.00 -4.45
C GLY A 328 9.79 8.95 -4.66
N GLU A 329 9.10 8.06 -3.91
CA GLU A 329 7.64 7.89 -3.95
C GLU A 329 6.86 8.94 -3.16
N SER A 330 7.54 9.94 -2.61
CA SER A 330 6.90 11.01 -1.85
C SER A 330 6.01 11.91 -2.72
N ALA A 331 5.03 12.55 -2.10
CA ALA A 331 4.15 13.51 -2.76
C ALA A 331 4.87 14.84 -3.12
N GLY A 332 6.07 15.09 -2.60
CA GLY A 332 6.83 16.31 -2.86
C GLY A 332 6.19 17.62 -2.38
N GLN A 333 5.15 17.58 -1.52
CA GLN A 333 4.39 18.78 -1.14
C GLN A 333 4.86 19.44 0.14
N CYS A 334 4.98 18.66 1.24
CA CYS A 334 5.35 19.21 2.54
C CYS A 334 6.86 19.16 2.76
N GLY A 335 7.36 19.87 3.78
CA GLY A 335 8.77 19.89 4.14
C GLY A 335 9.40 18.51 4.32
N PRO A 336 8.76 17.60 5.08
CA PRO A 336 9.22 16.21 5.20
C PRO A 336 9.41 15.51 3.85
N CYS A 337 8.51 15.66 2.89
CA CYS A 337 8.64 15.07 1.55
C CYS A 337 9.75 15.72 0.71
N LYS A 338 9.81 17.07 0.71
CA LYS A 338 10.75 17.80 -0.16
C LYS A 338 12.21 17.70 0.27
N ARG A 339 12.46 17.71 1.58
CA ARG A 339 13.79 17.75 2.19
C ARG A 339 14.04 16.58 3.11
N GLY A 340 13.12 16.31 4.03
CA GLY A 340 13.33 15.36 5.11
C GLY A 340 13.56 13.93 4.64
N LEU A 341 12.75 13.41 3.70
CA LEU A 341 12.93 12.04 3.18
C LEU A 341 14.20 11.86 2.34
N PRO A 342 14.57 12.79 1.43
CA PRO A 342 15.89 12.76 0.78
C PRO A 342 17.05 12.82 1.79
N ASP A 343 16.95 13.65 2.83
CA ASP A 343 17.98 13.74 3.87
C ASP A 343 18.05 12.46 4.70
N LEU A 344 16.91 11.85 5.03
CA LEU A 344 16.86 10.53 5.70
C LEU A 344 17.49 9.45 4.84
N ALA A 345 17.18 9.40 3.54
CA ALA A 345 17.80 8.43 2.62
C ALA A 345 19.32 8.59 2.57
N ARG A 346 19.80 9.84 2.45
CA ARG A 346 21.24 10.14 2.49
C ARG A 346 21.87 9.74 3.82
N ALA A 347 21.21 10.02 4.93
CA ALA A 347 21.71 9.66 6.27
C ALA A 347 21.85 8.12 6.41
N VAL A 348 20.88 7.37 5.91
CA VAL A 348 20.94 5.89 5.88
C VAL A 348 22.11 5.42 5.00
N ASP A 349 22.30 5.99 3.81
CA ASP A 349 23.40 5.63 2.91
C ASP A 349 24.77 5.90 3.56
N LEU A 350 24.94 7.05 4.23
CA LEU A 350 26.16 7.38 4.96
C LEU A 350 26.42 6.42 6.12
N ALA A 351 25.39 6.02 6.86
CA ALA A 351 25.54 5.05 7.94
C ALA A 351 25.89 3.65 7.41
N VAL A 352 25.25 3.22 6.32
CA VAL A 352 25.52 1.92 5.67
C VAL A 352 26.91 1.87 5.02
N SER A 353 27.43 3.00 4.52
CA SER A 353 28.81 3.08 4.02
C SER A 353 29.87 3.26 5.12
N GLY A 354 29.49 3.33 6.38
CA GLY A 354 30.39 3.61 7.49
C GLY A 354 30.89 5.06 7.57
N SER A 355 30.34 5.96 6.74
CA SER A 355 30.78 7.35 6.63
C SER A 355 30.13 8.29 7.68
N ALA A 356 29.09 7.82 8.37
CA ALA A 356 28.44 8.57 9.46
C ALA A 356 27.92 7.63 10.55
N PRO A 357 27.84 8.11 11.80
CA PRO A 357 27.26 7.32 12.89
C PRO A 357 25.73 7.25 12.77
N VAL A 358 25.12 6.26 13.45
CA VAL A 358 23.66 6.02 13.41
C VAL A 358 22.83 7.19 13.94
N GLU A 359 23.40 8.05 14.75
CA GLU A 359 22.77 9.26 15.29
C GLU A 359 22.31 10.22 14.18
N VAL A 360 23.01 10.24 13.05
CA VAL A 360 22.62 11.04 11.86
C VAL A 360 21.29 10.51 11.29
N VAL A 361 21.10 9.18 11.26
CA VAL A 361 19.83 8.55 10.83
C VAL A 361 18.72 8.90 11.84
N ARG A 362 18.99 8.82 13.14
CA ARG A 362 18.02 9.15 14.19
C ARG A 362 17.58 10.59 14.12
N ALA A 363 18.52 11.51 13.91
CA ALA A 363 18.23 12.94 13.76
C ALA A 363 17.34 13.19 12.52
N ALA A 364 17.73 12.70 11.34
CA ALA A 364 16.97 12.85 10.11
C ALA A 364 15.57 12.23 10.20
N ALA A 365 15.44 11.05 10.85
CA ALA A 365 14.15 10.40 11.12
C ALA A 365 13.27 11.24 12.06
N GLY A 366 13.85 11.88 13.08
CA GLY A 366 13.17 12.81 13.99
C GLY A 366 12.66 14.05 13.28
N ASP A 367 13.39 14.55 12.29
CA ASP A 367 13.01 15.76 11.53
C ASP A 367 11.78 15.55 10.64
N VAL A 368 11.47 14.33 10.24
CA VAL A 368 10.30 14.04 9.40
C VAL A 368 9.09 13.57 10.20
N LYS A 369 9.30 12.95 11.36
CA LYS A 369 8.25 12.32 12.17
C LYS A 369 7.23 13.35 12.67
N GLY A 370 5.93 13.07 12.46
CA GLY A 370 4.81 13.89 12.93
C GLY A 370 4.60 15.20 12.19
N ARG A 371 5.41 15.51 11.17
CA ARG A 371 5.38 16.79 10.43
C ARG A 371 4.77 16.67 9.03
N GLY A 372 4.44 15.47 8.59
CA GLY A 372 3.87 15.22 7.26
C GLY A 372 2.38 15.57 7.18
N ALA A 373 1.92 15.97 5.99
CA ALA A 373 0.49 16.09 5.70
C ALA A 373 -0.20 14.71 5.65
N CYS A 374 0.53 13.64 5.36
CA CYS A 374 0.10 12.24 5.43
C CYS A 374 1.08 11.41 6.27
N SER A 375 0.81 10.09 6.39
CA SER A 375 1.62 9.17 7.21
C SER A 375 2.87 8.63 6.50
N HIS A 376 3.12 9.01 5.24
CA HIS A 376 4.26 8.49 4.47
C HIS A 376 5.64 8.79 5.12
N PRO A 377 5.94 10.03 5.58
CA PRO A 377 7.19 10.30 6.28
C PRO A 377 7.35 9.52 7.59
N ASP A 378 6.26 9.35 8.34
CA ASP A 378 6.26 8.60 9.60
C ASP A 378 6.51 7.10 9.36
N GLY A 379 5.94 6.54 8.30
CA GLY A 379 6.15 5.15 7.88
C GLY A 379 7.61 4.92 7.48
N THR A 380 8.17 5.79 6.65
CA THR A 380 9.57 5.72 6.19
C THR A 380 10.55 5.86 7.37
N SER A 381 10.30 6.81 8.28
CA SER A 381 11.11 6.98 9.50
C SER A 381 11.10 5.72 10.36
N ARG A 382 9.91 5.14 10.61
CA ARG A 382 9.74 3.91 11.39
C ARG A 382 10.46 2.72 10.77
N PHE A 383 10.35 2.54 9.46
CA PHE A 383 11.06 1.50 8.72
C PHE A 383 12.59 1.64 8.88
N ALA A 384 13.13 2.84 8.62
CA ALA A 384 14.57 3.09 8.71
C ALA A 384 15.12 2.86 10.11
N LEU A 385 14.45 3.38 11.15
CA LEU A 385 14.87 3.22 12.54
C LEU A 385 14.85 1.76 12.98
N SER A 386 13.79 1.00 12.62
CA SER A 386 13.73 -0.42 12.99
C SER A 386 14.80 -1.26 12.30
N ALA A 387 15.25 -0.89 11.08
CA ALA A 387 16.38 -1.53 10.42
C ALA A 387 17.68 -1.29 11.20
N MET A 388 17.92 -0.05 11.64
CA MET A 388 19.13 0.27 12.43
C MET A 388 19.14 -0.43 13.79
N GLU A 389 17.96 -0.67 14.38
CA GLU A 389 17.80 -1.39 15.65
C GLU A 389 18.04 -2.89 15.49
N VAL A 390 17.35 -3.54 14.54
CA VAL A 390 17.40 -4.99 14.34
C VAL A 390 18.73 -5.45 13.79
N PHE A 391 19.34 -4.68 12.90
CA PHE A 391 20.62 -4.99 12.28
C PHE A 391 21.81 -4.23 12.87
N ALA A 392 21.77 -3.96 14.20
CA ALA A 392 22.80 -3.19 14.88
C ALA A 392 24.19 -3.84 14.81
N ASP A 393 24.25 -5.19 14.74
CA ASP A 393 25.52 -5.92 14.62
C ASP A 393 26.13 -5.79 13.24
N ASP A 394 25.31 -5.89 12.17
CA ASP A 394 25.74 -5.59 10.81
C ASP A 394 26.20 -4.13 10.69
N LEU A 395 25.47 -3.19 11.32
CA LEU A 395 25.82 -1.78 11.31
C LEU A 395 27.19 -1.51 11.93
N ARG A 396 27.51 -2.16 13.04
CA ARG A 396 28.83 -2.06 13.66
C ARG A 396 29.95 -2.53 12.69
N GLN A 397 29.73 -3.63 11.95
CA GLN A 397 30.70 -4.10 10.95
C GLN A 397 30.90 -3.08 9.83
N HIS A 398 29.84 -2.41 9.37
CA HIS A 398 29.94 -1.34 8.40
C HIS A 398 30.72 -0.12 8.90
N THR A 399 30.59 0.23 10.19
CA THR A 399 31.30 1.39 10.79
C THR A 399 32.78 1.12 11.07
N THR A 400 33.21 -0.13 11.17
CA THR A 400 34.63 -0.49 11.31
C THR A 400 35.41 -0.45 9.99
N GLY A 401 34.74 -0.18 8.86
CA GLY A 401 35.37 -0.01 7.54
C GLY A 401 35.53 -1.27 6.74
N GLU A 402 35.24 -2.46 7.30
CA GLU A 402 35.33 -3.74 6.58
C GLU A 402 34.01 -4.12 5.89
N GLY A 403 32.90 -3.41 6.23
CA GLY A 403 31.54 -3.76 5.81
C GLY A 403 31.10 -5.12 6.36
N CYS A 404 29.87 -5.54 6.11
CA CYS A 404 29.37 -6.86 6.55
C CYS A 404 29.79 -8.02 5.62
N GLY A 405 30.60 -7.77 4.59
CA GLY A 405 31.06 -8.77 3.61
C GLY A 405 29.96 -9.34 2.69
N LYS A 406 28.72 -8.90 2.83
CA LYS A 406 27.56 -9.41 2.08
C LYS A 406 27.18 -8.43 0.96
N ARG A 407 26.71 -8.97 -0.17
CA ARG A 407 26.18 -8.15 -1.28
C ARG A 407 24.70 -7.84 -1.06
N VAL A 408 24.24 -6.73 -1.61
CA VAL A 408 22.81 -6.42 -1.74
C VAL A 408 22.26 -7.19 -2.93
N LYS A 409 21.23 -8.00 -2.74
CA LYS A 409 20.63 -8.87 -3.77
C LYS A 409 19.36 -8.31 -4.40
N GLY A 410 18.81 -7.23 -3.85
CA GLY A 410 17.57 -6.62 -4.33
C GLY A 410 16.34 -7.48 -4.06
N VAL A 411 16.28 -8.13 -2.91
CA VAL A 411 15.21 -9.09 -2.56
C VAL A 411 13.94 -8.44 -2.03
N MET A 412 13.95 -7.11 -1.90
CA MET A 412 12.81 -6.37 -1.33
C MET A 412 11.62 -6.24 -2.31
N GLY A 413 11.74 -6.69 -3.56
CA GLY A 413 10.64 -6.60 -4.54
C GLY A 413 10.44 -5.20 -5.14
N LEU A 414 11.44 -4.32 -5.03
CA LEU A 414 11.39 -2.99 -5.61
C LEU A 414 11.24 -3.03 -7.13
N PRO A 415 10.50 -2.11 -7.75
CA PRO A 415 10.34 -2.06 -9.19
C PRO A 415 11.68 -1.71 -9.88
N GLY A 416 12.12 -2.58 -10.77
CA GLY A 416 13.35 -2.43 -11.54
C GLY A 416 14.61 -2.84 -10.78
N ALA A 417 15.67 -3.22 -11.52
CA ALA A 417 17.03 -3.19 -10.96
C ALA A 417 17.36 -1.75 -10.53
N PRO A 418 18.25 -1.54 -9.54
CA PRO A 418 18.75 -0.20 -9.24
C PRO A 418 19.08 0.49 -10.54
N ASP A 419 18.55 1.70 -10.73
CA ASP A 419 18.83 2.44 -11.95
C ASP A 419 20.34 2.58 -12.12
N ALA A 420 20.90 1.83 -13.05
CA ALA A 420 22.34 1.84 -13.30
C ALA A 420 22.85 3.26 -13.68
N ASN A 421 21.90 4.13 -14.14
CA ASN A 421 22.17 5.52 -14.49
C ASN A 421 21.00 6.40 -13.99
N PRO A 422 20.94 6.72 -12.69
CA PRO A 422 19.91 7.61 -12.18
C PRO A 422 20.05 8.98 -12.85
N ARG A 423 18.93 9.52 -13.34
CA ARG A 423 18.90 10.84 -13.99
C ARG A 423 17.98 11.77 -13.21
N LYS A 424 18.36 13.03 -13.10
CA LYS A 424 17.52 14.09 -12.52
C LYS A 424 17.15 15.12 -13.61
N LEU A 425 15.98 15.72 -13.46
CA LEU A 425 15.62 16.87 -14.26
C LEU A 425 16.35 18.12 -13.73
N THR A 426 16.84 18.91 -14.65
CA THR A 426 17.38 20.24 -14.36
C THR A 426 16.71 21.25 -15.27
N LEU A 427 16.51 22.47 -14.76
CA LEU A 427 15.92 23.57 -15.47
C LEU A 427 16.94 24.68 -15.64
N ASP A 428 17.13 25.09 -16.87
CA ASP A 428 17.84 26.33 -17.20
C ASP A 428 16.85 27.51 -17.09
N TRP A 429 16.90 28.18 -15.95
CA TRP A 429 16.01 29.30 -15.66
C TRP A 429 16.17 30.49 -16.61
N SER A 430 17.33 30.64 -17.25
CA SER A 430 17.57 31.72 -18.21
C SER A 430 16.87 31.51 -19.54
N ARG A 431 16.40 30.26 -19.81
CA ARG A 431 15.76 29.85 -21.06
C ARG A 431 14.29 29.50 -20.88
N CYS A 432 13.81 29.36 -19.68
CA CYS A 432 12.44 28.93 -19.44
C CYS A 432 11.44 30.09 -19.49
N ASP A 433 10.56 30.09 -20.49
CA ASP A 433 9.50 31.11 -20.64
C ASP A 433 8.14 30.67 -20.07
N GLY A 434 8.12 29.59 -19.27
CA GLY A 434 6.90 29.19 -18.54
C GLY A 434 5.78 28.58 -19.41
N HIS A 435 6.09 27.96 -20.57
CA HIS A 435 5.08 27.38 -21.48
C HIS A 435 4.23 26.26 -20.87
N GLY A 436 4.64 25.65 -19.77
CA GLY A 436 3.88 24.65 -19.02
C GLY A 436 3.76 23.27 -19.68
N LEU A 437 4.23 23.08 -20.92
CA LEU A 437 4.11 21.79 -21.64
C LEU A 437 4.75 20.60 -20.90
N CYS A 438 5.85 20.83 -20.20
CA CYS A 438 6.53 19.80 -19.40
C CYS A 438 5.64 19.29 -18.26
N ALA A 439 4.91 20.16 -17.59
CA ALA A 439 3.97 19.78 -16.52
C ALA A 439 2.73 19.04 -17.11
N HIS A 440 2.31 19.39 -18.32
CA HIS A 440 1.22 18.67 -18.99
C HIS A 440 1.63 17.24 -19.38
N VAL A 441 2.90 17.03 -19.76
CA VAL A 441 3.41 15.70 -20.16
C VAL A 441 3.70 14.80 -18.97
N VAL A 442 4.16 15.35 -17.83
CA VAL A 442 4.50 14.59 -16.63
C VAL A 442 3.94 15.28 -15.38
N PRO A 443 2.62 15.37 -15.24
CA PRO A 443 1.98 16.10 -14.15
C PRO A 443 2.29 15.49 -12.75
N ASP A 444 2.61 14.21 -12.71
CA ASP A 444 2.98 13.51 -11.48
C ASP A 444 4.37 13.88 -10.93
N PHE A 445 5.22 14.49 -11.74
CA PHE A 445 6.58 14.87 -11.37
C PHE A 445 6.87 16.37 -11.50
N ILE A 446 6.30 17.02 -12.50
CA ILE A 446 6.48 18.44 -12.79
C ILE A 446 5.17 19.17 -12.53
N ARG A 447 5.22 20.22 -11.71
CA ARG A 447 4.08 21.12 -11.45
C ARG A 447 4.43 22.53 -11.89
N LEU A 448 3.43 23.34 -12.12
CA LEU A 448 3.63 24.77 -12.26
C LEU A 448 3.51 25.43 -10.88
N ASP A 449 4.40 26.37 -10.60
CA ASP A 449 4.31 27.24 -9.44
C ASP A 449 3.26 28.35 -9.65
N GLY A 450 3.10 29.24 -8.68
CA GLY A 450 2.12 30.35 -8.75
C GLY A 450 2.36 31.34 -9.88
N ASN A 451 3.54 31.32 -10.50
CA ASN A 451 3.92 32.18 -11.64
C ASN A 451 3.92 31.43 -12.98
N GLY A 452 3.50 30.16 -12.99
CA GLY A 452 3.43 29.33 -14.20
C GLY A 452 4.74 28.63 -14.58
N TYR A 453 5.77 28.68 -13.75
CA TYR A 453 7.05 28.02 -14.00
C TYR A 453 7.10 26.59 -13.45
N PRO A 454 7.84 25.67 -14.10
CA PRO A 454 7.93 24.29 -13.66
C PRO A 454 8.69 24.14 -12.35
N ALA A 455 8.03 23.47 -11.39
CA ALA A 455 8.60 23.05 -10.12
C ALA A 455 8.60 21.52 -10.03
N PHE A 456 9.73 20.90 -9.67
CA PHE A 456 9.88 19.47 -9.52
C PHE A 456 10.93 19.14 -8.45
N PRO A 457 10.91 17.89 -7.87
CA PRO A 457 11.90 17.46 -6.88
C PRO A 457 13.34 17.48 -7.44
N SER A 458 14.30 17.79 -6.60
CA SER A 458 15.73 17.68 -6.95
C SER A 458 16.25 16.24 -6.92
N THR A 459 15.41 15.28 -6.55
CA THR A 459 15.72 13.84 -6.53
C THR A 459 15.76 13.26 -7.95
N PRO A 460 16.43 12.09 -8.16
CA PRO A 460 16.39 11.38 -9.42
C PRO A 460 14.95 11.11 -9.88
N VAL A 461 14.75 11.19 -11.19
CA VAL A 461 13.47 10.83 -11.81
C VAL A 461 13.22 9.34 -11.58
N PRO A 462 12.10 8.96 -10.98
CA PRO A 462 11.73 7.56 -10.83
C PRO A 462 11.74 6.80 -12.15
N THR A 463 12.14 5.53 -12.13
CA THR A 463 12.32 4.70 -13.34
C THR A 463 11.08 4.66 -14.23
N TRP A 464 9.88 4.59 -13.62
CA TRP A 464 8.58 4.59 -14.33
C TRP A 464 8.17 5.94 -14.92
N LEU A 465 8.79 7.05 -14.49
CA LEU A 465 8.56 8.39 -15.04
C LEU A 465 9.66 8.80 -16.04
N LYS A 466 10.69 7.99 -16.25
CA LYS A 466 11.81 8.31 -17.15
C LYS A 466 11.36 8.58 -18.58
N GLU A 467 10.46 7.76 -19.11
CA GLU A 467 9.92 7.95 -20.46
C GLU A 467 9.14 9.25 -20.57
N GLY A 468 8.29 9.53 -19.57
CA GLY A 468 7.58 10.81 -19.48
C GLY A 468 8.54 11.99 -19.35
N ALA A 469 9.55 11.89 -18.49
CA ALA A 469 10.56 12.94 -18.34
C ALA A 469 11.37 13.18 -19.62
N MET A 470 11.75 12.13 -20.35
CA MET A 470 12.38 12.26 -21.66
C MET A 470 11.45 12.95 -22.67
N LYS A 471 10.16 12.64 -22.63
CA LYS A 471 9.16 13.31 -23.48
C LYS A 471 8.99 14.78 -23.08
N ALA A 472 8.98 15.10 -21.79
CA ALA A 472 8.92 16.47 -21.29
C ALA A 472 10.12 17.31 -21.75
N VAL A 473 11.33 16.73 -21.74
CA VAL A 473 12.53 17.37 -22.30
C VAL A 473 12.37 17.65 -23.79
N LYS A 474 11.84 16.69 -24.56
CA LYS A 474 11.68 16.82 -26.02
C LYS A 474 10.62 17.84 -26.42
N VAL A 475 9.56 18.02 -25.64
CA VAL A 475 8.46 18.96 -25.96
C VAL A 475 8.76 20.39 -25.49
N CYS A 476 9.83 20.62 -24.76
CA CYS A 476 10.21 21.96 -24.30
C CYS A 476 10.70 22.80 -25.49
N PRO A 477 9.97 23.85 -25.94
CA PRO A 477 10.36 24.63 -27.12
C PRO A 477 11.64 25.39 -26.89
N GLU A 478 11.90 25.83 -25.67
CA GLU A 478 13.07 26.60 -25.28
C GLU A 478 14.29 25.74 -24.92
N LEU A 479 14.15 24.40 -25.01
CA LEU A 479 15.20 23.45 -24.58
C LEU A 479 15.77 23.76 -23.18
N ALA A 480 14.94 24.33 -22.33
CA ALA A 480 15.28 24.74 -20.98
C ALA A 480 15.37 23.54 -20.02
N LEU A 481 14.63 22.45 -20.31
CA LEU A 481 14.58 21.25 -19.47
C LEU A 481 15.61 20.22 -19.94
N ARG A 482 16.39 19.64 -19.02
CA ARG A 482 17.40 18.64 -19.34
C ARG A 482 17.33 17.47 -18.36
N LEU A 483 17.68 16.29 -18.84
CA LEU A 483 17.88 15.09 -18.03
C LEU A 483 19.39 14.86 -17.91
N VAL A 484 19.92 15.08 -16.70
CA VAL A 484 21.34 14.91 -16.38
C VAL A 484 21.54 13.72 -15.45
N GLU A 485 22.76 13.15 -15.41
CA GLU A 485 23.09 12.13 -14.44
C GLU A 485 22.92 12.68 -13.02
N ALA A 486 22.32 11.90 -12.13
CA ALA A 486 22.20 12.27 -10.72
C ALA A 486 23.49 11.86 -10.03
N GLU A 487 24.20 12.86 -9.47
CA GLU A 487 25.36 12.62 -8.61
C GLU A 487 24.95 11.96 -7.30
#